data_fa3b5455e407787a6fd9583b5a73640b
#
_entry.id   fa3b5455e407787a6fd9583b5a73640b
#
_cell.length_a   1.000
_cell.length_b   1.000
_cell.length_c   1.000
_cell.angle_alpha   90.00
_cell.angle_beta   90.00
_cell.angle_gamma   90.00
#
_symmetry.space_group_name_H-M   'P 1'
#
loop_
_entity.id
_entity.type
_entity.pdbx_description
1 polymer ?
#
loop_
_entity_poly.entity_id
_entity_poly.type
_entity_poly.pdbx_seq_one_letter_code
_entity_poly.pdbx_strand_id
1 'polypeptide(L)'
;PEQITINLSDKKIVEVVKVLQDISITDTSVDNIGAAFEIFFGSIFRGELGQYFTMRPLSRFTVAMLDIQHDHYVIDPTGGSGGFLLEVLLQVWNRLDKDYAGRRELERIKTDFALNQVYGIEIHEILARICKINLLLHHDGHTNIEGDKSCLDTEFTKERLRLGEENFHVVVGNPPFGDTIKEGDEDQLGKSSLEDFEISAGRVQIPSEHIIVEKSIKMLKKDGLLGLVLPDGIFNNQGELSNCPQLRNYLVKNGRILA
;
A
#
# COMPACT_ATOMS: atom_id res chain seq x y z
N PRO A 1 -19.84 21.54 -5.42
CA PRO A 1 -19.37 20.56 -6.41
C PRO A 1 -18.26 21.26 -7.21
N GLU A 2 -17.01 20.81 -7.03
CA GLU A 2 -15.89 21.29 -7.83
C GLU A 2 -16.18 20.92 -9.29
N GLN A 3 -16.09 21.92 -10.19
CA GLN A 3 -16.24 21.68 -11.61
C GLN A 3 -15.03 20.86 -12.08
N ILE A 4 -15.27 19.59 -12.38
CA ILE A 4 -14.27 18.73 -13.00
C ILE A 4 -14.11 19.22 -14.44
N THR A 5 -12.95 19.79 -14.76
CA THR A 5 -12.62 20.24 -16.10
C THR A 5 -11.83 19.14 -16.81
N ILE A 6 -12.34 18.66 -17.93
CA ILE A 6 -11.64 17.69 -18.79
C ILE A 6 -10.74 18.48 -19.75
N ASN A 7 -9.42 18.41 -19.54
CA ASN A 7 -8.40 19.08 -20.39
C ASN A 7 -8.09 18.27 -21.68
N LEU A 8 -9.12 17.93 -22.44
CA LEU A 8 -9.00 17.27 -23.74
C LEU A 8 -9.69 18.12 -24.82
N SER A 9 -9.15 18.10 -26.03
CA SER A 9 -9.85 18.71 -27.16
C SER A 9 -11.13 17.91 -27.53
N ASP A 10 -12.16 18.60 -28.05
CA ASP A 10 -13.42 17.97 -28.44
C ASP A 10 -13.23 16.76 -29.36
N LYS A 11 -12.26 16.83 -30.28
CA LYS A 11 -11.92 15.72 -31.17
C LYS A 11 -11.46 14.49 -30.39
N LYS A 12 -10.60 14.65 -29.37
CA LYS A 12 -10.13 13.54 -28.52
C LYS A 12 -11.24 13.00 -27.65
N ILE A 13 -12.12 13.87 -27.13
CA ILE A 13 -13.30 13.43 -26.36
C ILE A 13 -14.20 12.54 -27.23
N VAL A 14 -14.49 12.96 -28.46
CA VAL A 14 -15.31 12.16 -29.40
C VAL A 14 -14.65 10.81 -29.72
N GLU A 15 -13.34 10.76 -29.91
CA GLU A 15 -12.61 9.51 -30.13
C GLU A 15 -12.72 8.55 -28.91
N VAL A 16 -12.54 9.05 -27.69
CA VAL A 16 -12.71 8.26 -26.46
C VAL A 16 -14.15 7.76 -26.31
N VAL A 17 -15.14 8.63 -26.51
CA VAL A 17 -16.56 8.25 -26.43
C VAL A 17 -16.90 7.17 -27.45
N LYS A 18 -16.41 7.26 -28.68
CA LYS A 18 -16.63 6.23 -29.71
C LYS A 18 -16.09 4.85 -29.31
N VAL A 19 -14.99 4.80 -28.60
CA VAL A 19 -14.41 3.53 -28.13
C VAL A 19 -15.18 2.96 -26.94
N LEU A 20 -15.66 3.81 -26.04
CA LEU A 20 -16.26 3.39 -24.76
C LEU A 20 -17.79 3.23 -24.81
N GLN A 21 -18.51 3.87 -25.76
CA GLN A 21 -19.96 3.93 -25.79
C GLN A 21 -20.66 2.56 -25.86
N ASP A 22 -19.97 1.56 -26.44
CA ASP A 22 -20.51 0.21 -26.61
C ASP A 22 -20.01 -0.77 -25.55
N ILE A 23 -19.26 -0.26 -24.55
CA ILE A 23 -18.70 -1.06 -23.44
C ILE A 23 -19.44 -0.72 -22.15
N SER A 24 -20.12 -1.71 -21.58
CA SER A 24 -20.66 -1.57 -20.22
C SER A 24 -19.56 -1.90 -19.21
N ILE A 25 -19.03 -0.86 -18.55
CA ILE A 25 -18.00 -1.04 -17.51
C ILE A 25 -18.60 -1.79 -16.32
N THR A 26 -19.86 -1.55 -15.99
CA THR A 26 -20.57 -2.20 -14.88
C THR A 26 -20.84 -3.69 -15.11
N ASP A 27 -20.96 -4.13 -16.37
CA ASP A 27 -21.16 -5.53 -16.73
C ASP A 27 -19.83 -6.26 -17.02
N THR A 28 -18.72 -5.54 -17.03
CA THR A 28 -17.39 -6.11 -17.19
C THR A 28 -16.94 -6.68 -15.86
N SER A 29 -16.35 -7.89 -15.87
CA SER A 29 -15.82 -8.47 -14.61
C SER A 29 -14.80 -7.53 -13.99
N VAL A 30 -14.87 -7.41 -12.69
CA VAL A 30 -14.00 -6.56 -11.87
C VAL A 30 -12.52 -6.85 -12.14
N ASP A 31 -12.15 -8.11 -12.36
CA ASP A 31 -10.79 -8.53 -12.73
C ASP A 31 -10.32 -7.91 -14.05
N ASN A 32 -11.20 -7.80 -15.03
CA ASN A 32 -10.87 -7.21 -16.34
C ASN A 32 -10.70 -5.69 -16.27
N ILE A 33 -11.51 -5.02 -15.44
CA ILE A 33 -11.38 -3.57 -15.21
C ILE A 33 -10.04 -3.29 -14.50
N GLY A 34 -9.73 -4.03 -13.45
CA GLY A 34 -8.46 -3.91 -12.72
C GLY A 34 -7.26 -4.20 -13.61
N ALA A 35 -7.31 -5.24 -14.44
CA ALA A 35 -6.24 -5.56 -15.39
C ALA A 35 -6.05 -4.47 -16.45
N ALA A 36 -7.13 -3.94 -17.02
CA ALA A 36 -7.07 -2.83 -17.97
C ALA A 36 -6.48 -1.57 -17.34
N PHE A 37 -6.87 -1.28 -16.08
CA PHE A 37 -6.36 -0.17 -15.31
C PHE A 37 -4.85 -0.31 -15.05
N GLU A 38 -4.38 -1.47 -14.61
CA GLU A 38 -2.97 -1.76 -14.38
C GLU A 38 -2.13 -1.67 -15.67
N ILE A 39 -2.65 -2.18 -16.79
CA ILE A 39 -1.96 -2.09 -18.09
C ILE A 39 -1.83 -0.63 -18.53
N PHE A 40 -2.91 0.14 -18.44
CA PHE A 40 -2.95 1.53 -18.86
C PHE A 40 -2.00 2.39 -18.01
N PHE A 41 -2.15 2.35 -16.71
CA PHE A 41 -1.33 3.14 -15.79
C PHE A 41 0.09 2.58 -15.66
N GLY A 42 0.28 1.27 -15.67
CA GLY A 42 1.61 0.65 -15.62
C GLY A 42 2.52 1.06 -16.78
N SER A 43 1.96 1.41 -17.95
CA SER A 43 2.74 1.96 -19.07
C SER A 43 3.15 3.42 -18.86
N ILE A 44 2.29 4.22 -18.24
CA ILE A 44 2.54 5.63 -17.93
C ILE A 44 3.59 5.77 -16.81
N PHE A 45 3.45 4.99 -15.74
CA PHE A 45 4.29 5.15 -14.55
C PHE A 45 5.67 4.52 -14.68
N ARG A 46 5.85 3.46 -15.47
CA ARG A 46 7.19 2.94 -15.80
C ARG A 46 8.08 3.96 -16.50
N GLY A 47 7.46 4.91 -17.21
CA GLY A 47 8.19 5.96 -17.95
C GLY A 47 8.48 7.21 -17.13
N GLU A 48 7.58 7.68 -16.30
CA GLU A 48 7.64 9.00 -15.66
C GLU A 48 8.02 8.98 -14.17
N LEU A 49 7.62 7.93 -13.42
CA LEU A 49 7.84 7.89 -11.97
C LEU A 49 8.85 6.81 -11.53
N GLY A 50 9.39 6.01 -12.48
CA GLY A 50 10.40 4.97 -12.16
C GLY A 50 9.92 3.89 -11.19
N GLN A 51 8.64 3.88 -10.84
CA GLN A 51 8.09 2.96 -9.86
C GLN A 51 7.57 1.68 -10.52
N TYR A 52 7.85 0.55 -9.89
CA TYR A 52 7.43 -0.76 -10.34
C TYR A 52 6.13 -1.15 -9.65
N PHE A 53 5.10 -1.48 -10.44
CA PHE A 53 3.94 -2.17 -9.90
C PHE A 53 4.33 -3.56 -9.42
N THR A 54 3.89 -3.91 -8.23
CA THR A 54 4.03 -5.28 -7.73
C THR A 54 3.19 -6.21 -8.60
N MET A 55 3.80 -7.26 -9.12
CA MET A 55 3.08 -8.27 -9.90
C MET A 55 1.99 -8.91 -9.02
N ARG A 56 0.75 -9.00 -9.51
CA ARG A 56 -0.39 -9.59 -8.78
C ARG A 56 -0.12 -10.97 -8.17
N PRO A 57 0.57 -11.92 -8.84
CA PRO A 57 0.90 -13.19 -8.20
C PRO A 57 1.72 -13.04 -6.91
N LEU A 58 2.58 -12.02 -6.84
CA LEU A 58 3.42 -11.78 -5.67
C LEU A 58 2.62 -11.16 -4.52
N SER A 59 1.81 -10.13 -4.77
CA SER A 59 0.93 -9.55 -3.74
C SER A 59 -0.09 -10.58 -3.24
N ARG A 60 -0.69 -11.36 -4.14
CA ARG A 60 -1.62 -12.45 -3.79
C ARG A 60 -0.95 -13.51 -2.92
N PHE A 61 0.26 -13.96 -3.28
CA PHE A 61 1.01 -14.92 -2.47
C PHE A 61 1.31 -14.37 -1.09
N THR A 62 1.84 -13.15 -1.00
CA THR A 62 2.17 -12.50 0.28
C THR A 62 0.92 -12.39 1.17
N VAL A 63 -0.19 -11.90 0.63
CA VAL A 63 -1.45 -11.76 1.39
C VAL A 63 -2.00 -13.13 1.81
N ALA A 64 -1.89 -14.16 0.94
CA ALA A 64 -2.36 -15.51 1.26
C ALA A 64 -1.58 -16.18 2.41
N MET A 65 -0.32 -15.77 2.64
CA MET A 65 0.47 -16.24 3.79
C MET A 65 0.05 -15.62 5.13
N LEU A 66 -0.74 -14.53 5.07
CA LEU A 66 -1.22 -13.83 6.24
C LEU A 66 -2.68 -14.25 6.52
N ASP A 67 -2.96 -14.73 7.71
CA ASP A 67 -4.31 -15.14 8.12
C ASP A 67 -5.17 -13.92 8.50
N ILE A 68 -5.51 -13.09 7.49
CA ILE A 68 -6.23 -11.82 7.71
C ILE A 68 -7.70 -12.10 8.00
N GLN A 69 -8.18 -11.59 9.13
CA GLN A 69 -9.57 -11.68 9.57
C GLN A 69 -10.33 -10.37 9.28
N HIS A 70 -11.65 -10.44 9.22
CA HIS A 70 -12.52 -9.28 8.91
C HIS A 70 -12.56 -8.21 10.02
N ASP A 71 -12.06 -8.51 11.21
CA ASP A 71 -11.90 -7.58 12.32
C ASP A 71 -10.46 -7.03 12.46
N HIS A 72 -9.55 -7.45 11.56
CA HIS A 72 -8.19 -6.95 11.55
C HIS A 72 -8.09 -5.58 10.86
N TYR A 73 -7.34 -4.66 11.46
CA TYR A 73 -6.89 -3.44 10.81
C TYR A 73 -5.65 -3.74 9.98
N VAL A 74 -5.68 -3.39 8.71
CA VAL A 74 -4.61 -3.64 7.75
C VAL A 74 -4.13 -2.33 7.15
N ILE A 75 -2.82 -2.16 7.00
CA ILE A 75 -2.24 -0.99 6.33
C ILE A 75 -1.17 -1.39 5.32
N ASP A 76 -1.15 -0.65 4.19
CA ASP A 76 -0.01 -0.58 3.28
C ASP A 76 0.64 0.81 3.42
N PRO A 77 1.84 0.92 4.04
CA PRO A 77 2.50 2.21 4.25
C PRO A 77 3.09 2.83 2.98
N THR A 78 3.09 2.10 1.86
CA THR A 78 3.60 2.51 0.54
C THR A 78 2.63 2.05 -0.54
N GLY A 79 1.37 2.46 -0.41
CA GLY A 79 0.21 1.90 -1.08
C GLY A 79 0.28 1.80 -2.60
N GLY A 80 1.07 2.64 -3.26
CA GLY A 80 1.18 2.65 -4.71
C GLY A 80 -0.19 2.76 -5.38
N SER A 81 -0.47 1.84 -6.29
CA SER A 81 -1.79 1.71 -6.95
C SER A 81 -2.83 0.91 -6.15
N GLY A 82 -2.53 0.47 -4.94
CA GLY A 82 -3.43 -0.30 -4.08
C GLY A 82 -3.44 -1.81 -4.33
N GLY A 83 -2.45 -2.35 -5.03
CA GLY A 83 -2.43 -3.76 -5.41
C GLY A 83 -2.48 -4.73 -4.21
N PHE A 84 -1.73 -4.45 -3.12
CA PHE A 84 -1.80 -5.24 -1.89
C PHE A 84 -3.14 -5.11 -1.18
N LEU A 85 -3.64 -3.89 -1.05
CA LEU A 85 -4.92 -3.62 -0.37
C LEU A 85 -6.09 -4.28 -1.10
N LEU A 86 -6.04 -4.31 -2.43
CA LEU A 86 -7.03 -5.03 -3.23
C LEU A 86 -6.99 -6.54 -2.96
N GLU A 87 -5.82 -7.17 -2.93
CA GLU A 87 -5.70 -8.60 -2.62
C GLU A 87 -6.16 -8.90 -1.18
N VAL A 88 -5.95 -7.98 -0.23
CA VAL A 88 -6.48 -8.07 1.14
C VAL A 88 -8.01 -8.07 1.13
N LEU A 89 -8.65 -7.12 0.44
CA LEU A 89 -10.11 -7.07 0.30
C LEU A 89 -10.66 -8.36 -0.30
N LEU A 90 -10.10 -8.80 -1.42
CA LEU A 90 -10.54 -10.01 -2.12
C LEU A 90 -10.38 -11.27 -1.25
N GLN A 91 -9.28 -11.40 -0.51
CA GLN A 91 -9.06 -12.54 0.37
C GLN A 91 -10.09 -12.59 1.50
N VAL A 92 -10.30 -11.46 2.20
CA VAL A 92 -11.25 -11.39 3.32
C VAL A 92 -12.67 -11.59 2.82
N TRP A 93 -13.07 -10.99 1.72
CA TRP A 93 -14.40 -11.18 1.15
C TRP A 93 -14.66 -12.62 0.71
N ASN A 94 -13.69 -13.26 0.04
CA ASN A 94 -13.80 -14.68 -0.33
C ASN A 94 -13.96 -15.60 0.91
N ARG A 95 -13.36 -15.25 2.03
CA ARG A 95 -13.56 -15.95 3.31
C ARG A 95 -14.96 -15.69 3.85
N LEU A 96 -15.38 -14.42 3.91
CA LEU A 96 -16.71 -14.05 4.38
C LEU A 96 -17.82 -14.70 3.56
N ASP A 97 -17.67 -14.80 2.23
CA ASP A 97 -18.63 -15.50 1.36
C ASP A 97 -18.83 -16.96 1.72
N LYS A 98 -17.78 -17.63 2.23
CA LYS A 98 -17.86 -19.02 2.70
C LYS A 98 -18.45 -19.12 4.11
N ASP A 99 -17.97 -18.27 5.03
CA ASP A 99 -18.28 -18.37 6.46
C ASP A 99 -19.67 -17.81 6.79
N TYR A 100 -20.14 -16.84 6.00
CA TYR A 100 -21.43 -16.14 6.18
C TYR A 100 -22.41 -16.36 5.03
N ALA A 101 -22.24 -17.44 4.26
CA ALA A 101 -23.13 -17.78 3.14
C ALA A 101 -24.60 -17.77 3.57
N GLY A 102 -25.43 -16.98 2.87
CA GLY A 102 -26.86 -16.86 3.13
C GLY A 102 -27.24 -16.05 4.38
N ARG A 103 -26.30 -15.49 5.11
CA ARG A 103 -26.58 -14.62 6.25
C ARG A 103 -26.84 -13.19 5.79
N ARG A 104 -27.78 -12.51 6.43
CA ARG A 104 -28.15 -11.11 6.10
C ARG A 104 -27.04 -10.09 6.41
N GLU A 105 -26.14 -10.43 7.32
CA GLU A 105 -25.05 -9.56 7.77
C GLU A 105 -23.86 -9.52 6.79
N LEU A 106 -23.78 -10.45 5.84
CA LEU A 106 -22.61 -10.62 4.97
C LEU A 106 -22.17 -9.31 4.30
N GLU A 107 -23.09 -8.66 3.58
CA GLU A 107 -22.76 -7.43 2.85
C GLU A 107 -22.37 -6.29 3.82
N ARG A 108 -23.02 -6.21 4.98
CA ARG A 108 -22.66 -5.21 6.00
C ARG A 108 -21.26 -5.45 6.53
N ILE A 109 -20.86 -6.70 6.81
CA ILE A 109 -19.52 -7.03 7.32
C ILE A 109 -18.46 -6.73 6.25
N LYS A 110 -18.71 -7.06 4.99
CA LYS A 110 -17.83 -6.74 3.86
C LYS A 110 -17.60 -5.24 3.74
N THR A 111 -18.68 -4.48 3.74
CA THR A 111 -18.64 -3.02 3.66
C THR A 111 -17.91 -2.41 4.86
N ASP A 112 -18.21 -2.90 6.06
CA ASP A 112 -17.59 -2.42 7.29
C ASP A 112 -16.07 -2.66 7.29
N PHE A 113 -15.63 -3.83 6.86
CA PHE A 113 -14.21 -4.14 6.68
C PHE A 113 -13.54 -3.16 5.69
N ALA A 114 -14.13 -2.97 4.52
CA ALA A 114 -13.59 -2.10 3.49
C ALA A 114 -13.49 -0.63 3.96
N LEU A 115 -14.53 -0.11 4.63
CA LEU A 115 -14.59 1.28 5.07
C LEU A 115 -13.75 1.59 6.30
N ASN A 116 -13.59 0.63 7.22
CA ASN A 116 -13.04 0.93 8.54
C ASN A 116 -11.73 0.21 8.85
N GLN A 117 -11.39 -0.90 8.16
CA GLN A 117 -10.24 -1.71 8.51
C GLN A 117 -9.09 -1.67 7.49
N VAL A 118 -9.32 -1.13 6.28
CA VAL A 118 -8.30 -1.04 5.23
C VAL A 118 -7.72 0.36 5.15
N TYR A 119 -6.40 0.46 5.28
CA TYR A 119 -5.64 1.71 5.31
C TYR A 119 -4.51 1.70 4.29
N GLY A 120 -4.14 2.86 3.78
CA GLY A 120 -2.98 3.02 2.91
C GLY A 120 -2.39 4.42 3.02
N ILE A 121 -1.08 4.52 2.85
CA ILE A 121 -0.35 5.78 2.77
C ILE A 121 0.41 5.79 1.45
N GLU A 122 0.33 6.89 0.72
CA GLU A 122 1.04 7.06 -0.54
C GLU A 122 1.54 8.50 -0.68
N ILE A 123 2.85 8.65 -0.85
CA ILE A 123 3.50 9.95 -0.93
C ILE A 123 3.14 10.71 -2.21
N HIS A 124 2.90 9.98 -3.30
CA HIS A 124 2.53 10.60 -4.57
C HIS A 124 1.01 10.76 -4.67
N GLU A 125 0.54 12.01 -4.72
CA GLU A 125 -0.89 12.33 -4.80
C GLU A 125 -1.61 11.61 -5.95
N ILE A 126 -0.97 11.53 -7.12
CA ILE A 126 -1.53 10.86 -8.30
C ILE A 126 -1.71 9.36 -8.05
N LEU A 127 -0.71 8.69 -7.47
CA LEU A 127 -0.80 7.27 -7.14
C LEU A 127 -1.85 7.00 -6.07
N ALA A 128 -1.96 7.86 -5.06
CA ALA A 128 -3.01 7.77 -4.06
C ALA A 128 -4.41 7.87 -4.67
N ARG A 129 -4.61 8.78 -5.64
CA ARG A 129 -5.88 8.88 -6.39
C ARG A 129 -6.16 7.62 -7.19
N ILE A 130 -5.14 7.05 -7.82
CA ILE A 130 -5.24 5.79 -8.56
C ILE A 130 -5.58 4.63 -7.62
N CYS A 131 -4.93 4.56 -6.47
CA CYS A 131 -5.25 3.59 -5.41
C CYS A 131 -6.73 3.67 -5.03
N LYS A 132 -7.22 4.89 -4.74
CA LYS A 132 -8.64 5.12 -4.39
C LYS A 132 -9.59 4.66 -5.51
N ILE A 133 -9.28 4.99 -6.76
CA ILE A 133 -10.11 4.58 -7.91
C ILE A 133 -10.08 3.05 -8.07
N ASN A 134 -8.90 2.44 -7.95
CA ASN A 134 -8.74 0.99 -8.07
C ASN A 134 -9.58 0.26 -7.00
N LEU A 135 -9.50 0.68 -5.74
CA LEU A 135 -10.29 0.10 -4.66
C LEU A 135 -11.80 0.34 -4.87
N LEU A 136 -12.19 1.55 -5.28
CA LEU A 136 -13.59 1.89 -5.57
C LEU A 136 -14.20 1.03 -6.69
N LEU A 137 -13.45 0.77 -7.74
CA LEU A 137 -13.87 -0.12 -8.84
C LEU A 137 -14.10 -1.56 -8.36
N HIS A 138 -13.48 -1.95 -7.27
CA HIS A 138 -13.62 -3.25 -6.63
C HIS A 138 -14.53 -3.21 -5.37
N HIS A 139 -15.51 -2.31 -5.36
CA HIS A 139 -16.60 -2.20 -4.38
C HIS A 139 -16.30 -1.56 -3.03
N ASP A 140 -15.17 -0.92 -2.85
CA ASP A 140 -14.87 0.01 -1.75
C ASP A 140 -13.50 -0.23 -1.07
N GLY A 141 -13.16 0.54 -0.02
CA GLY A 141 -11.89 0.46 0.68
C GLY A 141 -11.00 1.70 0.48
N HIS A 142 -11.52 2.72 -0.19
CA HIS A 142 -10.78 3.95 -0.52
C HIS A 142 -10.76 4.99 0.61
N THR A 143 -11.58 4.81 1.64
CA THR A 143 -11.86 5.83 2.67
C THR A 143 -10.64 6.23 3.49
N ASN A 144 -9.78 5.28 3.85
CA ASN A 144 -8.61 5.53 4.70
C ASN A 144 -7.30 5.48 3.91
N ILE A 145 -7.34 5.91 2.65
CA ILE A 145 -6.14 6.08 1.83
C ILE A 145 -5.67 7.52 1.92
N GLU A 146 -4.52 7.72 2.54
CA GLU A 146 -3.90 9.02 2.72
C GLU A 146 -2.92 9.29 1.58
N GLY A 147 -3.20 10.34 0.81
CA GLY A 147 -2.34 10.80 -0.28
C GLY A 147 -1.54 12.01 0.10
N ASP A 148 -0.42 12.25 -0.62
CA ASP A 148 0.49 13.35 -0.35
C ASP A 148 1.03 13.32 1.11
N LYS A 149 1.28 12.09 1.58
CA LYS A 149 1.78 11.83 2.92
C LYS A 149 2.87 10.76 2.89
N SER A 150 3.91 10.97 3.67
CA SER A 150 4.94 9.97 3.89
C SER A 150 4.63 9.11 5.12
N CYS A 151 4.82 7.81 4.98
CA CYS A 151 4.74 6.92 6.14
C CYS A 151 5.87 7.17 7.15
N LEU A 152 6.96 7.82 6.75
CA LEU A 152 8.09 8.15 7.62
C LEU A 152 7.85 9.40 8.47
N ASP A 153 6.86 10.23 8.14
CA ASP A 153 6.46 11.35 8.98
C ASP A 153 5.78 10.83 10.26
N THR A 154 6.54 10.86 11.37
CA THR A 154 6.08 10.33 12.66
C THR A 154 5.00 11.19 13.31
N GLU A 155 4.97 12.51 13.07
CA GLU A 155 3.87 13.37 13.50
C GLU A 155 2.58 12.96 12.82
N PHE A 156 2.61 12.79 11.50
CA PHE A 156 1.46 12.35 10.73
C PHE A 156 0.97 10.97 11.18
N THR A 157 1.85 10.00 11.26
CA THR A 157 1.45 8.61 11.54
C THR A 157 1.00 8.38 12.98
N LYS A 158 1.49 9.15 13.95
CA LYS A 158 1.07 9.04 15.36
C LYS A 158 -0.18 9.86 15.67
N GLU A 159 -0.26 11.08 15.14
CA GLU A 159 -1.24 12.05 15.59
C GLU A 159 -2.39 12.28 14.60
N ARG A 160 -2.15 12.09 13.30
CA ARG A 160 -3.12 12.42 12.24
C ARG A 160 -3.67 11.20 11.51
N LEU A 161 -2.91 10.11 11.45
CA LEU A 161 -3.45 8.85 10.91
C LEU A 161 -4.58 8.38 11.84
N ARG A 162 -5.75 8.15 11.27
CA ARG A 162 -7.00 7.88 12.02
C ARG A 162 -6.85 6.82 13.12
N LEU A 163 -6.07 5.76 12.87
CA LEU A 163 -5.84 4.69 13.83
C LEU A 163 -4.56 4.91 14.67
N GLY A 164 -3.61 5.68 14.16
CA GLY A 164 -2.28 5.84 14.77
C GLY A 164 -1.37 4.64 14.59
N GLU A 165 -0.13 4.75 15.08
CA GLU A 165 0.84 3.64 15.11
C GLU A 165 0.47 2.60 16.18
N GLU A 166 1.12 1.42 16.13
CA GLU A 166 0.99 0.31 17.09
C GLU A 166 -0.42 -0.33 17.18
N ASN A 167 -1.29 -0.04 16.20
CA ASN A 167 -2.68 -0.49 16.22
C ASN A 167 -3.04 -1.42 15.08
N PHE A 168 -2.16 -1.59 14.08
CA PHE A 168 -2.45 -2.44 12.95
C PHE A 168 -2.18 -3.91 13.25
N HIS A 169 -3.12 -4.76 12.90
CA HIS A 169 -2.98 -6.22 13.01
C HIS A 169 -2.06 -6.76 11.93
N VAL A 170 -2.11 -6.13 10.74
CA VAL A 170 -1.35 -6.55 9.58
C VAL A 170 -0.80 -5.33 8.85
N VAL A 171 0.48 -5.41 8.49
CA VAL A 171 1.11 -4.49 7.56
C VAL A 171 1.53 -5.28 6.32
N VAL A 172 1.14 -4.80 5.16
CA VAL A 172 1.51 -5.37 3.86
C VAL A 172 2.14 -4.30 2.98
N GLY A 173 2.95 -4.67 2.01
CA GLY A 173 3.43 -3.70 1.04
C GLY A 173 4.67 -4.12 0.26
N ASN A 174 5.06 -3.24 -0.65
CA ASN A 174 6.28 -3.33 -1.43
C ASN A 174 6.97 -1.96 -1.36
N PRO A 175 7.85 -1.71 -0.37
CA PRO A 175 8.57 -0.46 -0.27
C PRO A 175 9.34 -0.13 -1.56
N PRO A 176 9.51 1.15 -1.90
CA PRO A 176 10.37 1.54 -3.03
C PRO A 176 11.81 1.10 -2.78
N PHE A 177 12.48 0.58 -3.81
CA PHE A 177 13.85 0.07 -3.74
C PHE A 177 14.82 0.99 -4.47
N GLY A 178 16.03 1.07 -3.93
CA GLY A 178 17.17 1.75 -4.58
C GLY A 178 17.22 3.26 -4.33
N ASP A 179 16.24 3.83 -3.68
CA ASP A 179 16.26 5.21 -3.24
C ASP A 179 16.98 5.35 -1.89
N THR A 180 17.41 6.57 -1.58
CA THR A 180 18.10 6.87 -0.33
C THR A 180 17.44 8.05 0.35
N ILE A 181 17.01 7.86 1.58
CA ILE A 181 16.49 8.92 2.44
C ILE A 181 17.65 9.61 3.14
N LYS A 182 17.69 10.94 3.10
CA LYS A 182 18.73 11.76 3.74
C LYS A 182 18.16 12.49 4.94
N GLU A 183 19.04 12.80 5.89
CA GLU A 183 18.68 13.70 6.98
C GLU A 183 18.22 15.05 6.43
N GLY A 184 17.09 15.56 6.94
CA GLY A 184 16.46 16.80 6.48
C GLY A 184 15.68 16.69 5.17
N ASP A 185 15.39 15.48 4.68
CA ASP A 185 14.51 15.25 3.53
C ASP A 185 13.06 15.47 3.98
N GLU A 186 12.58 16.71 3.88
CA GLU A 186 11.24 17.09 4.35
C GLU A 186 10.12 16.37 3.57
N ASP A 187 10.33 16.06 2.29
CA ASP A 187 9.34 15.34 1.48
C ASP A 187 9.11 13.92 1.99
N GLN A 188 10.19 13.27 2.46
CA GLN A 188 10.14 11.89 2.95
C GLN A 188 9.91 11.80 4.46
N LEU A 189 10.58 12.64 5.25
CA LEU A 189 10.57 12.57 6.70
C LEU A 189 9.53 13.50 7.34
N GLY A 190 8.99 14.47 6.61
CA GLY A 190 8.18 15.53 7.19
C GLY A 190 8.96 16.28 8.25
N LYS A 191 8.47 16.26 9.49
CA LYS A 191 9.18 16.83 10.65
C LYS A 191 10.07 15.84 11.39
N SER A 192 10.14 14.59 10.92
CA SER A 192 10.94 13.55 11.55
C SER A 192 12.42 13.67 11.15
N SER A 193 13.27 13.03 11.93
CA SER A 193 14.70 12.91 11.70
C SER A 193 15.07 11.43 11.51
N LEU A 194 16.18 11.16 10.85
CA LEU A 194 16.75 9.80 10.82
C LEU A 194 17.06 9.27 12.23
N GLU A 195 17.29 10.14 13.22
CA GLU A 195 17.51 9.76 14.62
C GLU A 195 16.26 9.15 15.28
N ASP A 196 15.07 9.36 14.72
CA ASP A 196 13.83 8.74 15.20
C ASP A 196 13.75 7.24 14.88
N PHE A 197 14.70 6.73 14.09
CA PHE A 197 14.75 5.35 13.64
C PHE A 197 16.02 4.64 14.12
N GLU A 198 15.87 3.49 14.79
CA GLU A 198 16.98 2.73 15.41
C GLU A 198 18.02 2.30 14.35
N ILE A 199 17.58 1.85 13.18
CA ILE A 199 18.48 1.38 12.12
C ILE A 199 19.27 2.49 11.42
N SER A 200 18.87 3.74 11.60
CA SER A 200 19.54 4.92 11.03
C SER A 200 20.52 5.58 12.00
N ALA A 201 20.65 5.08 13.23
CA ALA A 201 21.44 5.72 14.27
C ALA A 201 22.86 6.09 13.80
N GLY A 202 23.19 7.40 13.89
CA GLY A 202 24.48 7.93 13.48
C GLY A 202 24.71 8.01 11.96
N ARG A 203 23.68 7.83 11.14
CA ARG A 203 23.75 7.93 9.68
C ARG A 203 23.14 9.23 9.19
N VAL A 204 23.71 9.79 8.12
CA VAL A 204 23.17 10.96 7.43
C VAL A 204 22.30 10.56 6.23
N GLN A 205 22.27 9.29 5.89
CA GLN A 205 21.44 8.71 4.82
C GLN A 205 21.27 7.21 5.01
N ILE A 206 20.14 6.67 4.52
CA ILE A 206 19.77 5.25 4.62
C ILE A 206 18.96 4.82 3.40
N PRO A 207 19.10 3.56 2.90
CA PRO A 207 18.19 3.03 1.89
C PRO A 207 16.72 3.12 2.33
N SER A 208 15.84 3.57 1.42
CA SER A 208 14.42 3.79 1.70
C SER A 208 13.71 2.54 2.20
N GLU A 209 13.97 1.40 1.57
CA GLU A 209 13.37 0.12 1.96
C GLU A 209 13.74 -0.28 3.40
N HIS A 210 14.93 0.07 3.87
CA HIS A 210 15.35 -0.29 5.23
C HIS A 210 14.55 0.47 6.29
N ILE A 211 14.47 1.79 6.17
CA ILE A 211 13.76 2.63 7.14
C ILE A 211 12.25 2.38 7.12
N ILE A 212 11.67 2.08 5.93
CA ILE A 212 10.27 1.73 5.80
C ILE A 212 9.96 0.38 6.44
N VAL A 213 10.89 -0.59 6.44
CA VAL A 213 10.73 -1.85 7.19
C VAL A 213 10.64 -1.58 8.69
N GLU A 214 11.52 -0.74 9.26
CA GLU A 214 11.42 -0.35 10.67
C GLU A 214 10.08 0.32 10.96
N LYS A 215 9.67 1.26 10.11
CA LYS A 215 8.39 1.96 10.25
C LYS A 215 7.20 0.99 10.20
N SER A 216 7.25 0.04 9.30
CA SER A 216 6.21 -1.00 9.16
C SER A 216 6.06 -1.82 10.46
N ILE A 217 7.17 -2.14 11.12
CA ILE A 217 7.13 -2.82 12.42
C ILE A 217 6.54 -1.91 13.51
N LYS A 218 6.90 -0.62 13.53
CA LYS A 218 6.34 0.36 14.48
C LYS A 218 4.83 0.57 14.30
N MET A 219 4.28 0.32 13.13
CA MET A 219 2.83 0.39 12.90
C MET A 219 2.08 -0.82 13.45
N LEU A 220 2.75 -1.97 13.63
CA LEU A 220 2.12 -3.19 14.12
C LEU A 220 1.78 -3.10 15.60
N LYS A 221 0.61 -3.56 15.95
CA LYS A 221 0.30 -3.90 17.34
C LYS A 221 1.11 -5.14 17.78
N LYS A 222 1.15 -5.39 19.07
CA LYS A 222 1.75 -6.62 19.60
C LYS A 222 1.13 -7.85 18.94
N ASP A 223 1.98 -8.78 18.51
CA ASP A 223 1.62 -10.03 17.83
C ASP A 223 1.00 -9.80 16.43
N GLY A 224 1.18 -8.62 15.85
CA GLY A 224 0.77 -8.32 14.47
C GLY A 224 1.64 -9.01 13.42
N LEU A 225 1.14 -9.09 12.20
CA LEU A 225 1.79 -9.77 11.07
C LEU A 225 2.33 -8.77 10.05
N LEU A 226 3.54 -9.03 9.55
CA LEU A 226 4.20 -8.23 8.52
C LEU A 226 4.41 -9.06 7.26
N GLY A 227 3.90 -8.60 6.13
CA GLY A 227 4.13 -9.20 4.81
C GLY A 227 4.67 -8.17 3.83
N LEU A 228 5.98 -8.13 3.63
CA LEU A 228 6.64 -7.20 2.72
C LEU A 228 7.38 -7.94 1.61
N VAL A 229 7.40 -7.33 0.42
CA VAL A 229 8.30 -7.69 -0.66
C VAL A 229 9.58 -6.88 -0.50
N LEU A 230 10.71 -7.57 -0.43
CA LEU A 230 12.01 -6.95 -0.19
C LEU A 230 13.06 -7.51 -1.17
N PRO A 231 14.11 -6.72 -1.52
CA PRO A 231 15.21 -7.21 -2.34
C PRO A 231 16.01 -8.31 -1.63
N ASP A 232 16.42 -9.33 -2.37
CA ASP A 232 17.28 -10.42 -1.86
C ASP A 232 18.56 -9.90 -1.19
N GLY A 233 19.08 -8.77 -1.64
CA GLY A 233 20.26 -8.12 -1.09
C GLY A 233 20.18 -7.87 0.42
N ILE A 234 18.99 -7.62 0.95
CA ILE A 234 18.77 -7.42 2.39
C ILE A 234 19.20 -8.66 3.20
N PHE A 235 18.94 -9.84 2.67
CA PHE A 235 19.22 -11.11 3.36
C PHE A 235 20.63 -11.62 3.11
N ASN A 236 21.24 -11.30 1.98
CA ASN A 236 22.53 -11.85 1.53
C ASN A 236 23.72 -10.92 1.72
N ASN A 237 23.53 -9.59 1.72
CA ASN A 237 24.63 -8.64 1.84
C ASN A 237 25.19 -8.60 3.26
N GLN A 238 26.51 -8.87 3.39
CA GLN A 238 27.23 -8.86 4.66
C GLN A 238 28.02 -7.56 4.90
N GLY A 239 28.04 -6.63 3.93
CA GLY A 239 28.77 -5.38 4.03
C GLY A 239 28.17 -4.47 5.10
N GLU A 240 28.96 -4.01 6.04
CA GLU A 240 28.50 -3.11 7.12
C GLU A 240 27.97 -1.77 6.57
N LEU A 241 28.53 -1.29 5.47
CA LEU A 241 28.10 -0.06 4.80
C LEU A 241 26.73 -0.18 4.14
N SER A 242 26.28 -1.40 3.84
CA SER A 242 24.96 -1.64 3.23
C SER A 242 23.79 -1.43 4.19
N ASN A 243 24.05 -1.37 5.49
CA ASN A 243 23.03 -1.38 6.55
C ASN A 243 22.17 -2.65 6.62
N CYS A 244 22.42 -3.66 5.78
CA CYS A 244 21.67 -4.91 5.79
C CYS A 244 21.87 -5.72 7.09
N PRO A 245 23.09 -5.85 7.65
CA PRO A 245 23.28 -6.53 8.93
C PRO A 245 22.49 -5.86 10.07
N GLN A 246 22.44 -4.53 10.12
CA GLN A 246 21.69 -3.77 11.13
C GLN A 246 20.20 -4.02 11.01
N LEU A 247 19.67 -3.99 9.78
CA LEU A 247 18.25 -4.29 9.51
C LEU A 247 17.91 -5.73 9.93
N ARG A 248 18.74 -6.72 9.59
CA ARG A 248 18.49 -8.12 10.01
C ARG A 248 18.49 -8.26 11.55
N ASN A 249 19.43 -7.61 12.23
CA ASN A 249 19.45 -7.59 13.69
C ASN A 249 18.19 -6.96 14.26
N TYR A 250 17.74 -5.86 13.67
CA TYR A 250 16.49 -5.19 14.08
C TYR A 250 15.28 -6.11 13.90
N LEU A 251 15.18 -6.81 12.76
CA LEU A 251 14.10 -7.75 12.48
C LEU A 251 14.06 -8.90 13.50
N VAL A 252 15.19 -9.51 13.81
CA VAL A 252 15.28 -10.64 14.78
C VAL A 252 15.00 -10.18 16.20
N LYS A 253 15.39 -8.95 16.55
CA LYS A 253 15.16 -8.36 17.88
C LYS A 253 13.67 -8.05 18.11
N ASN A 254 12.97 -7.54 17.08
CA ASN A 254 11.62 -7.01 17.21
C ASN A 254 10.53 -7.94 16.66
N GLY A 255 10.90 -9.08 16.06
CA GLY A 255 9.93 -9.98 15.46
C GLY A 255 10.44 -11.41 15.32
N ARG A 256 9.57 -12.27 14.82
CA ARG A 256 9.88 -13.64 14.42
C ARG A 256 9.66 -13.79 12.91
N ILE A 257 10.70 -14.18 12.20
CA ILE A 257 10.60 -14.49 10.78
C ILE A 257 9.90 -15.84 10.63
N LEU A 258 8.81 -15.88 9.87
CA LEU A 258 7.96 -17.05 9.70
C LEU A 258 8.20 -17.74 8.35
N ALA A 259 8.53 -16.99 7.31
CA ALA A 259 8.80 -17.50 5.96
C ALA A 259 9.91 -16.69 5.28
#